data_dab9463214d89f5e8d622276c8549ff0
#
_entry.id   dab9463214d89f5e8d622276c8549ff0
#
_cell.length_a   1.000
_cell.length_b   1.000
_cell.length_c   1.000
_cell.angle_alpha   90.00
_cell.angle_beta   90.00
_cell.angle_gamma   90.00
#
_symmetry.space_group_name_H-M   'P 1'
#
loop_
_entity.id
_entity.type
_entity.pdbx_description
1 polymer ?
#
loop_
_entity_poly.entity_id
_entity_poly.type
_entity_poly.pdbx_seq_one_letter_code
_entity_poly.pdbx_strand_id
1 'polypeptide(L)'
;MLATAVESYLAVRRAAGFSLIQPGFHLKSFAAYSDAQGQTHLNAATAIEWARQVPSITQRARRLADVARFGQYLRAEDPRHETPSAIFGKQRRPRPTPYILSEEQIREIIRIAAQSGYRTLRQDTYSTLFALLSCTGLRVSEALRLR
;
A
#
# COMPACT_ATOMS: atom_id res chain seq x y z
N MET A 1 18.10 19.53 -2.93
CA MET A 1 16.63 19.40 -3.15
C MET A 1 16.18 18.04 -2.68
N LEU A 2 15.14 18.01 -1.85
CA LEU A 2 14.62 16.75 -1.29
C LEU A 2 14.13 15.76 -2.36
N ALA A 3 13.62 16.25 -3.48
CA ALA A 3 13.20 15.41 -4.59
C ALA A 3 14.29 14.48 -5.12
N THR A 4 15.51 15.01 -5.32
CA THR A 4 16.67 14.20 -5.76
C THR A 4 17.04 13.13 -4.73
N ALA A 5 17.02 13.49 -3.45
CA ALA A 5 17.30 12.55 -2.36
C ALA A 5 16.26 11.42 -2.27
N VAL A 6 14.98 11.73 -2.55
CA VAL A 6 13.91 10.71 -2.63
C VAL A 6 14.18 9.72 -3.75
N GLU A 7 14.57 10.18 -4.95
CA GLU A 7 14.86 9.25 -6.07
C GLU A 7 16.06 8.35 -5.73
N SER A 8 17.13 8.91 -5.14
CA SER A 8 18.29 8.12 -4.70
C SER A 8 17.90 7.07 -3.65
N TYR A 9 17.14 7.46 -2.63
CA TYR A 9 16.62 6.53 -1.62
C TYR A 9 15.79 5.40 -2.22
N LEU A 10 14.86 5.74 -3.12
CA LEU A 10 14.00 4.74 -3.76
C LEU A 10 14.80 3.80 -4.66
N ALA A 11 15.82 4.31 -5.37
CA ALA A 11 16.70 3.50 -6.21
C ALA A 11 17.46 2.46 -5.38
N VAL A 12 18.11 2.89 -4.30
CA VAL A 12 18.85 2.00 -3.38
C VAL A 12 17.93 0.93 -2.79
N ARG A 13 16.76 1.33 -2.28
CA ARG A 13 15.82 0.38 -1.66
C ARG A 13 15.22 -0.59 -2.66
N ARG A 14 14.95 -0.16 -3.89
CA ARG A 14 14.44 -1.03 -4.96
C ARG A 14 15.50 -2.01 -5.44
N ALA A 15 16.76 -1.59 -5.54
CA ALA A 15 17.87 -2.48 -5.84
C ALA A 15 18.02 -3.60 -4.78
N ALA A 16 17.67 -3.30 -3.52
CA ALA A 16 17.61 -4.28 -2.42
C ALA A 16 16.31 -5.14 -2.42
N GLY A 17 15.48 -5.09 -3.48
CA GLY A 17 14.29 -5.93 -3.65
C GLY A 17 12.98 -5.38 -3.08
N PHE A 18 12.95 -4.15 -2.53
CA PHE A 18 11.71 -3.54 -2.03
C PHE A 18 10.96 -2.83 -3.15
N SER A 19 9.68 -3.14 -3.37
CA SER A 19 8.87 -2.48 -4.43
C SER A 19 8.58 -1.00 -4.13
N LEU A 20 8.34 -0.64 -2.87
CA LEU A 20 8.08 0.71 -2.36
C LEU A 20 7.13 1.55 -3.24
N ILE A 21 6.04 0.95 -3.76
CA ILE A 21 5.08 1.66 -4.63
C ILE A 21 4.40 2.78 -3.85
N GLN A 22 3.68 2.47 -2.77
CA GLN A 22 2.98 3.47 -1.96
C GLN A 22 3.93 4.43 -1.23
N PRO A 23 5.00 3.97 -0.56
CA PRO A 23 5.99 4.87 0.00
C PRO A 23 6.60 5.82 -1.02
N GLY A 24 6.84 5.37 -2.25
CA GLY A 24 7.34 6.21 -3.34
C GLY A 24 6.41 7.39 -3.66
N PHE A 25 5.09 7.14 -3.77
CA PHE A 25 4.11 8.22 -3.94
C PHE A 25 4.10 9.19 -2.76
N HIS A 26 4.14 8.68 -1.53
CA HIS A 26 4.16 9.52 -0.34
C HIS A 26 5.40 10.40 -0.28
N LEU A 27 6.59 9.86 -0.53
CA LEU A 27 7.84 10.60 -0.45
C LEU A 27 7.96 11.65 -1.56
N LYS A 28 7.55 11.35 -2.80
CA LYS A 28 7.52 12.33 -3.89
C LYS A 28 6.55 13.48 -3.59
N SER A 29 5.36 13.17 -3.08
CA SER A 29 4.39 14.19 -2.68
C SER A 29 4.89 15.05 -1.52
N PHE A 30 5.58 14.44 -0.54
CA PHE A 30 6.19 15.18 0.57
C PHE A 30 7.33 16.08 0.08
N ALA A 31 8.21 15.58 -0.77
CA ALA A 31 9.33 16.37 -1.31
C ALA A 31 8.80 17.60 -2.07
N ALA A 32 7.79 17.43 -2.92
CA ALA A 32 7.16 18.55 -3.62
C ALA A 32 6.56 19.60 -2.65
N TYR A 33 5.90 19.13 -1.58
CA TYR A 33 5.33 20.00 -0.56
C TYR A 33 6.42 20.77 0.21
N SER A 34 7.51 20.11 0.57
CA SER A 34 8.64 20.69 1.29
C SER A 34 9.43 21.68 0.41
N ASP A 35 9.66 21.32 -0.86
CA ASP A 35 10.33 22.19 -1.84
C ASP A 35 9.51 23.46 -2.11
N ALA A 36 8.18 23.38 -2.14
CA ALA A 36 7.28 24.54 -2.28
C ALA A 36 7.38 25.52 -1.09
N GLN A 37 7.83 25.04 0.07
CA GLN A 37 8.10 25.87 1.26
C GLN A 37 9.56 26.35 1.33
N GLY A 38 10.34 26.12 0.28
CA GLY A 38 11.75 26.54 0.21
C GLY A 38 12.68 25.76 1.16
N GLN A 39 12.26 24.60 1.65
CA GLN A 39 13.06 23.82 2.58
C GLN A 39 14.12 22.99 1.86
N THR A 40 15.33 23.04 2.35
CA THR A 40 16.45 22.23 1.84
C THR A 40 16.67 20.94 2.62
N HIS A 41 16.17 20.89 3.86
CA HIS A 41 16.27 19.75 4.77
C HIS A 41 14.89 19.24 5.17
N LEU A 42 14.82 17.97 5.54
CA LEU A 42 13.60 17.41 6.10
C LEU A 42 13.34 18.02 7.47
N ASN A 43 12.21 18.71 7.60
CA ASN A 43 11.74 19.28 8.85
C ASN A 43 10.56 18.47 9.40
N ALA A 44 10.58 18.15 10.68
CA ALA A 44 9.58 17.31 11.33
C ALA A 44 8.20 17.98 11.39
N ALA A 45 8.13 19.28 11.66
CA ALA A 45 6.87 20.02 11.71
C ALA A 45 6.19 20.04 10.33
N THR A 46 6.95 20.32 9.27
CA THR A 46 6.47 20.30 7.89
C THR A 46 5.95 18.90 7.49
N ALA A 47 6.65 17.84 7.90
CA ALA A 47 6.21 16.47 7.63
C ALA A 47 4.88 16.16 8.33
N ILE A 48 4.69 16.63 9.54
CA ILE A 48 3.44 16.48 10.31
C ILE A 48 2.29 17.23 9.63
N GLU A 49 2.50 18.48 9.22
CA GLU A 49 1.51 19.30 8.52
C GLU A 49 1.09 18.68 7.19
N TRP A 50 2.06 18.23 6.39
CA TRP A 50 1.77 17.51 5.16
C TRP A 50 0.98 16.22 5.41
N ALA A 51 1.32 15.45 6.44
CA ALA A 51 0.59 14.24 6.78
C ALA A 51 -0.84 14.53 7.24
N ARG A 52 -1.11 15.68 7.86
CA ARG A 52 -2.44 16.11 8.31
C ARG A 52 -3.42 16.41 7.18
N GLN A 53 -2.96 16.68 5.97
CA GLN A 53 -3.81 17.04 4.83
C GLN A 53 -4.79 15.93 4.43
N VAL A 54 -4.57 14.69 4.84
CA VAL A 54 -5.51 13.60 4.57
C VAL A 54 -6.47 13.39 5.75
N PRO A 55 -7.76 13.07 5.50
CA PRO A 55 -8.75 12.95 6.58
C PRO A 55 -8.53 11.72 7.49
N SER A 56 -8.02 10.62 6.96
CA SER A 56 -7.88 9.37 7.70
C SER A 56 -6.66 9.36 8.61
N ILE A 57 -6.85 9.13 9.91
CA ILE A 57 -5.78 9.00 10.91
C ILE A 57 -4.79 7.88 10.51
N THR A 58 -5.30 6.76 10.01
CA THR A 58 -4.46 5.64 9.54
C THR A 58 -3.58 6.05 8.37
N GLN A 59 -4.09 6.85 7.43
CA GLN A 59 -3.29 7.37 6.31
C GLN A 59 -2.27 8.40 6.79
N ARG A 60 -2.64 9.30 7.72
CA ARG A 60 -1.70 10.24 8.35
C ARG A 60 -0.52 9.50 8.99
N ALA A 61 -0.81 8.47 9.78
CA ALA A 61 0.21 7.65 10.43
C ALA A 61 1.13 6.95 9.41
N ARG A 62 0.58 6.40 8.33
CA ARG A 62 1.37 5.75 7.26
C ARG A 62 2.26 6.75 6.53
N ARG A 63 1.71 7.88 6.12
CA ARG A 63 2.46 8.97 5.48
C ARG A 63 3.65 9.41 6.32
N LEU A 64 3.39 9.69 7.61
CA LEU A 64 4.43 10.13 8.53
C LEU A 64 5.49 9.07 8.78
N ALA A 65 5.09 7.79 8.88
CA ALA A 65 6.02 6.67 9.04
C ALA A 65 6.95 6.48 7.83
N ASP A 66 6.46 6.73 6.61
CA ASP A 66 7.29 6.67 5.40
C ASP A 66 8.31 7.81 5.38
N VAL A 67 7.90 9.03 5.73
CA VAL A 67 8.81 10.19 5.86
C VAL A 67 9.82 9.98 7.00
N ALA A 68 9.41 9.38 8.12
CA ALA A 68 10.33 9.10 9.22
C ALA A 68 11.45 8.12 8.82
N ARG A 69 11.12 7.05 8.08
CA ARG A 69 12.14 6.11 7.54
C ARG A 69 13.09 6.79 6.56
N PHE A 70 12.57 7.67 5.73
CA PHE A 70 13.37 8.48 4.81
C PHE A 70 14.25 9.46 5.58
N GLY A 71 13.73 10.12 6.61
CA GLY A 71 14.48 11.01 7.49
C GLY A 71 15.63 10.30 8.20
N GLN A 72 15.42 9.07 8.67
CA GLN A 72 16.49 8.24 9.24
C GLN A 72 17.61 7.96 8.23
N TYR A 73 17.27 7.70 6.97
CA TYR A 73 18.24 7.50 5.90
C TYR A 73 19.04 8.77 5.64
N LEU A 74 18.39 9.91 5.48
CA LEU A 74 19.04 11.20 5.24
C LEU A 74 19.93 11.64 6.40
N ARG A 75 19.48 11.41 7.62
CA ARG A 75 20.21 11.78 8.83
C ARG A 75 21.54 11.04 9.01
N ALA A 76 21.68 9.87 8.37
CA ALA A 76 22.95 9.14 8.36
C ALA A 76 24.06 9.90 7.59
N GLU A 77 23.66 10.72 6.59
CA GLU A 77 24.58 11.52 5.79
C GLU A 77 24.67 12.98 6.30
N ASP A 78 23.53 13.56 6.71
CA ASP A 78 23.45 14.94 7.19
C ASP A 78 22.56 15.04 8.44
N PRO A 79 23.15 15.28 9.63
CA PRO A 79 22.41 15.37 10.90
C PRO A 79 21.38 16.50 10.96
N ARG A 80 21.40 17.49 10.03
CA ARG A 80 20.41 18.58 9.95
C ARG A 80 19.01 18.09 9.55
N HIS A 81 18.90 16.90 8.95
CA HIS A 81 17.60 16.29 8.67
C HIS A 81 16.95 15.81 9.96
N GLU A 82 15.71 16.22 10.17
CA GLU A 82 14.92 15.79 11.31
C GLU A 82 14.14 14.50 11.01
N THR A 83 13.87 13.72 12.05
CA THR A 83 13.02 12.53 11.95
C THR A 83 11.72 12.78 12.70
N PRO A 84 10.55 12.85 12.02
CA PRO A 84 9.29 13.12 12.69
C PRO A 84 8.88 11.96 13.60
N SER A 85 8.38 12.30 14.80
CA SER A 85 7.84 11.34 15.76
C SER A 85 6.45 10.84 15.34
N ALA A 86 6.09 9.61 15.73
CA ALA A 86 4.79 9.00 15.43
C ALA A 86 3.69 9.60 16.33
N ILE A 87 3.18 10.79 15.98
CA ILE A 87 2.15 11.50 16.74
C ILE A 87 0.72 11.07 16.42
N PHE A 88 0.50 10.47 15.24
CA PHE A 88 -0.81 9.95 14.85
C PHE A 88 -0.94 8.53 15.40
N GLY A 89 -1.75 8.32 16.41
CA GLY A 89 -1.96 7.03 17.03
C GLY A 89 -2.37 5.92 16.06
N LYS A 90 -2.20 4.67 16.46
CA LYS A 90 -2.69 3.52 15.71
C LYS A 90 -4.20 3.38 15.93
N GLN A 91 -5.00 3.73 14.93
CA GLN A 91 -6.41 3.37 14.95
C GLN A 91 -6.52 1.85 14.75
N ARG A 92 -6.71 1.10 15.84
CA ARG A 92 -7.08 -0.31 15.75
C ARG A 92 -8.53 -0.38 15.26
N ARG A 93 -8.72 -0.58 13.96
CA ARG A 93 -10.01 -1.07 13.48
C ARG A 93 -10.10 -2.53 13.88
N PRO A 94 -11.14 -2.94 14.64
CA PRO A 94 -11.37 -4.37 14.84
C PRO A 94 -11.48 -5.03 13.47
N ARG A 95 -10.77 -6.13 13.30
CA ARG A 95 -10.84 -6.90 12.06
C ARG A 95 -12.26 -7.49 12.00
N PRO A 96 -13.08 -7.17 11.00
CA PRO A 96 -14.40 -7.77 10.90
C PRO A 96 -14.24 -9.30 10.83
N THR A 97 -15.11 -10.02 11.53
CA THR A 97 -15.14 -11.47 11.42
C THR A 97 -15.42 -11.85 9.97
N PRO A 98 -14.56 -12.64 9.33
CA PRO A 98 -14.77 -13.03 7.95
C PRO A 98 -16.04 -13.88 7.85
N TYR A 99 -16.84 -13.65 6.82
CA TYR A 99 -17.95 -14.56 6.48
C TYR A 99 -17.34 -15.83 5.88
N ILE A 100 -17.62 -16.97 6.53
CA ILE A 100 -17.16 -18.28 6.07
C ILE A 100 -18.30 -18.90 5.26
N LEU A 101 -18.04 -19.11 3.97
CA LEU A 101 -19.01 -19.76 3.08
C LEU A 101 -19.15 -21.24 3.44
N SER A 102 -20.39 -21.74 3.47
CA SER A 102 -20.64 -23.19 3.56
C SER A 102 -20.32 -23.89 2.24
N GLU A 103 -20.19 -25.19 2.29
CA GLU A 103 -19.92 -26.01 1.11
C GLU A 103 -21.03 -25.87 0.06
N GLU A 104 -22.29 -25.82 0.49
CA GLU A 104 -23.46 -25.62 -0.34
C GLU A 104 -23.42 -24.24 -1.02
N GLN A 105 -23.04 -23.20 -0.30
CA GLN A 105 -22.90 -21.86 -0.85
C GLN A 105 -21.79 -21.78 -1.89
N ILE A 106 -20.69 -22.47 -1.67
CA ILE A 106 -19.58 -22.54 -2.64
C ILE A 106 -20.05 -23.25 -3.92
N ARG A 107 -20.72 -24.39 -3.79
CA ARG A 107 -21.26 -25.10 -4.96
C ARG A 107 -22.28 -24.26 -5.74
N GLU A 108 -23.14 -23.52 -5.03
CA GLU A 108 -24.13 -22.63 -5.66
C GLU A 108 -23.45 -21.46 -6.40
N ILE A 109 -22.39 -20.85 -5.85
CA ILE A 109 -21.60 -19.82 -6.54
C ILE A 109 -21.03 -20.35 -7.84
N ILE A 110 -20.43 -21.55 -7.82
CA ILE A 110 -19.85 -22.19 -9.01
C ILE A 110 -20.94 -22.47 -10.04
N ARG A 111 -22.11 -22.99 -9.60
CA ARG A 111 -23.25 -23.26 -10.47
C ARG A 111 -23.81 -22.01 -11.14
N ILE A 112 -23.97 -20.92 -10.38
CA ILE A 112 -24.44 -19.63 -10.91
C ILE A 112 -23.41 -19.07 -11.91
N ALA A 113 -22.12 -19.15 -11.60
CA ALA A 113 -21.06 -18.69 -12.49
C ALA A 113 -21.08 -19.43 -13.84
N ALA A 114 -21.34 -20.75 -13.82
CA ALA A 114 -21.44 -21.57 -15.02
C ALA A 114 -22.71 -21.29 -15.87
N GLN A 115 -23.75 -20.70 -15.27
CA GLN A 115 -25.04 -20.42 -15.91
C GLN A 115 -25.24 -18.92 -16.24
N SER A 116 -24.36 -18.04 -15.80
CA SER A 116 -24.52 -16.59 -15.86
C SER A 116 -24.28 -16.04 -17.27
N GLY A 117 -25.35 -15.77 -18.01
CA GLY A 117 -25.35 -15.12 -19.32
C GLY A 117 -25.26 -16.10 -20.51
N TYR A 118 -24.90 -15.57 -21.68
CA TYR A 118 -24.68 -16.40 -22.88
C TYR A 118 -23.40 -17.25 -22.70
N ARG A 119 -23.46 -18.51 -23.21
CA ARG A 119 -22.36 -19.48 -23.14
C ARG A 119 -21.09 -18.90 -23.77
N THR A 120 -20.20 -18.36 -22.92
CA THR A 120 -18.99 -17.68 -23.35
C THR A 120 -17.80 -18.19 -22.54
N LEU A 121 -16.59 -17.99 -23.04
CA LEU A 121 -15.34 -18.26 -22.33
C LEU A 121 -15.33 -17.69 -20.89
N ARG A 122 -16.10 -16.62 -20.66
CA ARG A 122 -16.24 -15.98 -19.34
C ARG A 122 -16.88 -16.90 -18.29
N GLN A 123 -17.90 -17.68 -18.65
CA GLN A 123 -18.58 -18.62 -17.75
C GLN A 123 -17.62 -19.73 -17.31
N ASP A 124 -16.92 -20.32 -18.26
CA ASP A 124 -15.94 -21.38 -17.99
C ASP A 124 -14.78 -20.84 -17.13
N THR A 125 -14.34 -19.62 -17.42
CA THR A 125 -13.27 -18.97 -16.65
C THR A 125 -13.69 -18.73 -15.19
N TYR A 126 -14.88 -18.18 -14.95
CA TYR A 126 -15.30 -17.88 -13.58
C TYR A 126 -15.66 -19.14 -12.78
N SER A 127 -16.36 -20.10 -13.38
CA SER A 127 -16.68 -21.36 -12.69
C SER A 127 -15.40 -22.12 -12.33
N THR A 128 -14.45 -22.20 -13.24
CA THR A 128 -13.15 -22.84 -13.00
C THR A 128 -12.33 -22.07 -11.95
N LEU A 129 -12.30 -20.73 -12.00
CA LEU A 129 -11.59 -19.91 -11.03
C LEU A 129 -12.17 -20.10 -9.62
N PHE A 130 -13.49 -20.05 -9.45
CA PHE A 130 -14.10 -20.24 -8.14
C PHE A 130 -13.89 -21.65 -7.60
N ALA A 131 -13.98 -22.67 -8.44
CA ALA A 131 -13.67 -24.05 -8.07
C ALA A 131 -12.20 -24.18 -7.62
N LEU A 132 -11.25 -23.61 -8.40
CA LEU A 132 -9.84 -23.63 -8.07
C LEU A 132 -9.56 -22.93 -6.73
N LEU A 133 -10.10 -21.73 -6.52
CA LEU A 133 -9.91 -20.98 -5.27
C LEU A 133 -10.46 -21.72 -4.06
N SER A 134 -11.64 -22.38 -4.19
CA SER A 134 -12.26 -23.11 -3.09
C SER A 134 -11.49 -24.38 -2.71
N CYS A 135 -10.91 -25.08 -3.69
CA CYS A 135 -10.16 -26.31 -3.44
C CYS A 135 -8.73 -26.07 -2.97
N THR A 136 -8.10 -24.96 -3.41
CA THR A 136 -6.66 -24.74 -3.16
C THR A 136 -6.37 -23.71 -2.08
N GLY A 137 -7.31 -22.82 -1.77
CA GLY A 137 -7.09 -21.69 -0.86
C GLY A 137 -6.13 -20.61 -1.41
N LEU A 138 -5.81 -20.63 -2.70
CA LEU A 138 -4.99 -19.63 -3.36
C LEU A 138 -5.61 -18.24 -3.26
N ARG A 139 -4.80 -17.20 -3.17
CA ARG A 139 -5.29 -15.84 -3.37
C ARG A 139 -5.63 -15.62 -4.85
N VAL A 140 -6.61 -14.77 -5.13
CA VAL A 140 -7.00 -14.43 -6.51
C VAL A 140 -5.81 -14.01 -7.36
N SER A 141 -4.90 -13.19 -6.82
CA SER A 141 -3.69 -12.75 -7.51
C SER A 141 -2.69 -13.88 -7.80
N GLU A 142 -2.69 -14.94 -7.00
CA GLU A 142 -1.86 -16.13 -7.21
C GLU A 142 -2.48 -17.01 -8.29
N ALA A 143 -3.79 -17.25 -8.21
CA ALA A 143 -4.52 -18.01 -9.23
C ALA A 143 -4.42 -17.38 -10.63
N LEU A 144 -4.51 -16.05 -10.73
CA LEU A 144 -4.38 -15.32 -12.00
C LEU A 144 -2.95 -15.32 -12.59
N ARG A 145 -1.95 -15.73 -11.83
CA ARG A 145 -0.54 -15.86 -12.27
C ARG A 145 -0.14 -17.28 -12.62
N LEU A 146 -1.02 -18.25 -12.44
CA LEU A 146 -0.78 -19.63 -12.89
C LEU A 146 -0.60 -19.62 -14.42
N ARG A 147 0.46 -20.29 -14.89
CA ARG A 147 0.81 -20.48 -16.30
C ARG A 147 0.70 -21.96 -16.63
#